data_ee5650072e0aca75fea5e9be76ce0435
#
_entry.id   ee5650072e0aca75fea5e9be76ce0435
#
_cell.length_a   1.000
_cell.length_b   1.000
_cell.length_c   1.000
_cell.angle_alpha   90.00
_cell.angle_beta   90.00
_cell.angle_gamma   90.00
#
_symmetry.space_group_name_H-M   'P 1'
#
loop_
_entity.id
_entity.type
_entity.pdbx_description
1 polymer ?
#
loop_
_entity_poly.entity_id
_entity_poly.type
_entity_poly.pdbx_seq_one_letter_code
_entity_poly.pdbx_strand_id
1 'polypeptide(L)'
;TLAQVLERAHIAVTYGHLVQRWLDRLTAQGLLQREDGSFLASAPLAEPDLTALWSEANSLFVDNQPLLAYLRHCGDLVGPVLAGAESPLETLFPGGSFDLAEGLYERSTTMRYINELAASAFAALGLNLAFAER
;
A
#
# COMPACT_ATOMS: atom_id res chain seq x y z
N THR A 1 3.21 -3.88 -24.75
CA THR A 1 4.51 -3.86 -24.06
C THR A 1 4.44 -3.00 -22.80
N LEU A 2 5.40 -3.16 -21.87
CA LEU A 2 5.49 -2.30 -20.66
C LEU A 2 5.53 -0.81 -21.04
N ALA A 3 6.35 -0.43 -22.02
CA ALA A 3 6.47 0.96 -22.45
C ALA A 3 5.11 1.56 -22.87
N GLN A 4 4.34 0.82 -23.65
CA GLN A 4 2.99 1.26 -24.05
C GLN A 4 2.01 1.36 -22.87
N VAL A 5 2.14 0.52 -21.85
CA VAL A 5 1.31 0.61 -20.63
C VAL A 5 1.66 1.89 -19.87
N LEU A 6 2.95 2.15 -19.64
CA LEU A 6 3.40 3.36 -18.94
C LEU A 6 2.94 4.63 -19.68
N GLU A 7 3.12 4.69 -20.99
CA GLU A 7 2.73 5.84 -21.81
C GLU A 7 1.22 6.09 -21.77
N ARG A 8 0.41 5.05 -22.04
CA ARG A 8 -1.06 5.17 -22.11
C ARG A 8 -1.70 5.48 -20.76
N ALA A 9 -1.11 4.94 -19.69
CA ALA A 9 -1.59 5.18 -18.32
C ALA A 9 -0.96 6.41 -17.68
N HIS A 10 -0.12 7.17 -18.41
CA HIS A 10 0.61 8.33 -17.91
C HIS A 10 1.42 8.03 -16.65
N ILE A 11 2.03 6.84 -16.57
CA ILE A 11 2.84 6.41 -15.43
C ILE A 11 4.29 6.85 -15.64
N ALA A 12 4.87 7.47 -14.62
CA ALA A 12 6.28 7.87 -14.64
C ALA A 12 7.21 6.66 -14.78
N VAL A 13 8.25 6.77 -15.61
CA VAL A 13 9.18 5.68 -15.95
C VAL A 13 9.86 5.09 -14.71
N THR A 14 10.03 5.89 -13.66
CA THR A 14 10.59 5.46 -12.37
C THR A 14 9.81 4.31 -11.74
N TYR A 15 8.50 4.19 -12.03
CA TYR A 15 7.64 3.11 -11.54
C TYR A 15 7.58 1.89 -12.47
N GLY A 16 8.39 1.88 -13.54
CA GLY A 16 8.39 0.78 -14.53
C GLY A 16 8.58 -0.61 -13.91
N HIS A 17 9.51 -0.74 -12.93
CA HIS A 17 9.71 -2.01 -12.24
C HIS A 17 8.47 -2.48 -11.43
N LEU A 18 7.77 -1.55 -10.79
CA LEU A 18 6.55 -1.87 -10.05
C LEU A 18 5.45 -2.36 -11.00
N VAL A 19 5.22 -1.61 -12.08
CA VAL A 19 4.22 -1.98 -13.10
C VAL A 19 4.57 -3.30 -13.77
N GLN A 20 5.85 -3.55 -14.09
CA GLN A 20 6.29 -4.83 -14.62
C GLN A 20 5.92 -5.99 -13.68
N ARG A 21 6.17 -5.85 -12.38
CA ARG A 21 5.81 -6.88 -11.38
C ARG A 21 4.29 -7.12 -11.32
N TRP A 22 3.48 -6.08 -11.46
CA TRP A 22 2.03 -6.23 -11.51
C TRP A 22 1.59 -6.99 -12.76
N LEU A 23 2.14 -6.65 -13.92
CA LEU A 23 1.85 -7.35 -15.19
C LEU A 23 2.28 -8.83 -15.13
N ASP A 24 3.44 -9.11 -14.57
CA ASP A 24 3.93 -10.48 -14.38
C ASP A 24 3.02 -11.26 -13.42
N ARG A 25 2.53 -10.63 -12.35
CA ARG A 25 1.57 -11.25 -11.43
C ARG A 25 0.23 -11.54 -12.08
N LEU A 26 -0.32 -10.61 -12.87
CA LEU A 26 -1.55 -10.83 -13.64
C LEU A 26 -1.37 -11.96 -14.65
N THR A 27 -0.20 -12.07 -15.27
CA THR A 27 0.14 -13.18 -16.16
C THR A 27 0.19 -14.51 -15.40
N ALA A 28 0.82 -14.54 -14.24
CA ALA A 28 0.87 -15.74 -13.39
C ALA A 28 -0.52 -16.20 -12.90
N GLN A 29 -1.45 -15.25 -12.76
CA GLN A 29 -2.86 -15.53 -12.41
C GLN A 29 -3.72 -15.92 -13.64
N GLY A 30 -3.17 -15.96 -14.85
CA GLY A 30 -3.89 -16.28 -16.08
C GLY A 30 -4.81 -15.16 -16.59
N LEU A 31 -4.73 -13.96 -15.99
CA LEU A 31 -5.51 -12.79 -16.41
C LEU A 31 -4.91 -12.11 -17.64
N LEU A 32 -3.61 -12.26 -17.84
CA LEU A 32 -2.89 -11.81 -19.02
C LEU A 32 -2.11 -12.97 -19.61
N GLN A 33 -1.87 -12.89 -20.91
CA GLN A 33 -0.93 -13.73 -21.65
C GLN A 33 0.26 -12.89 -22.08
N ARG A 34 1.44 -13.50 -22.16
CA ARG A 34 2.66 -12.82 -22.63
C ARG A 34 3.08 -13.44 -23.95
N GLU A 35 3.10 -12.63 -25.00
CA GLU A 35 3.53 -13.02 -26.34
C GLU A 35 4.49 -11.95 -26.89
N ASP A 36 5.65 -12.35 -27.33
CA ASP A 36 6.68 -11.48 -27.96
C ASP A 36 6.94 -10.18 -27.18
N GLY A 37 6.99 -10.25 -25.84
CA GLY A 37 7.21 -9.09 -24.97
C GLY A 37 5.99 -8.18 -24.79
N SER A 38 4.85 -8.56 -25.33
CA SER A 38 3.55 -7.88 -25.15
C SER A 38 2.70 -8.59 -24.12
N PHE A 39 1.85 -7.83 -23.44
CA PHE A 39 0.83 -8.34 -22.52
C PHE A 39 -0.53 -8.23 -23.21
N LEU A 40 -1.24 -9.33 -23.28
CA LEU A 40 -2.54 -9.44 -23.93
C LEU A 40 -3.58 -9.91 -22.92
N ALA A 41 -4.74 -9.26 -22.91
CA ALA A 41 -5.91 -9.72 -22.18
C ALA A 41 -6.90 -10.34 -23.18
N SER A 42 -7.38 -11.55 -22.91
CA SER A 42 -8.42 -12.20 -23.73
C SER A 42 -9.80 -11.54 -23.57
N ALA A 43 -10.01 -10.84 -22.47
CA ALA A 43 -11.20 -10.04 -22.15
C ALA A 43 -10.80 -8.84 -21.28
N PRO A 44 -11.64 -7.78 -21.21
CA PRO A 44 -11.45 -6.73 -20.22
C PRO A 44 -11.31 -7.31 -18.81
N LEU A 45 -10.37 -6.79 -18.03
CA LEU A 45 -10.26 -7.17 -16.63
C LEU A 45 -11.52 -6.71 -15.89
N ALA A 46 -12.03 -7.59 -15.01
CA ALA A 46 -13.19 -7.26 -14.21
C ALA A 46 -12.85 -6.09 -13.25
N GLU A 47 -13.75 -5.12 -13.17
CA GLU A 47 -13.68 -4.08 -12.16
C GLU A 47 -14.26 -4.61 -10.85
N PRO A 48 -13.48 -4.65 -9.75
CA PRO A 48 -14.01 -5.08 -8.46
C PRO A 48 -14.98 -4.05 -7.89
N ASP A 49 -16.01 -4.52 -7.19
CA ASP A 49 -16.86 -3.64 -6.39
C ASP A 49 -16.10 -3.20 -5.14
N LEU A 50 -15.38 -2.07 -5.26
CA LEU A 50 -14.60 -1.50 -4.16
C LEU A 50 -15.47 -1.11 -2.98
N THR A 51 -16.74 -0.73 -3.20
CA THR A 51 -17.66 -0.37 -2.12
C THR A 51 -17.99 -1.57 -1.25
N ALA A 52 -18.32 -2.70 -1.89
CA ALA A 52 -18.57 -3.95 -1.18
C ALA A 52 -17.33 -4.44 -0.44
N LEU A 53 -16.15 -4.41 -1.10
CA LEU A 53 -14.88 -4.82 -0.49
C LEU A 53 -14.52 -3.95 0.72
N TRP A 54 -14.70 -2.62 0.65
CA TRP A 54 -14.48 -1.74 1.79
C TRP A 54 -15.48 -1.97 2.92
N SER A 55 -16.73 -2.26 2.60
CA SER A 55 -17.75 -2.61 3.62
C SER A 55 -17.35 -3.88 4.36
N GLU A 56 -16.93 -4.91 3.62
CA GLU A 56 -16.46 -6.16 4.20
C GLU A 56 -15.18 -5.93 5.05
N ALA A 57 -14.19 -5.20 4.52
CA ALA A 57 -12.97 -4.90 5.25
C ALA A 57 -13.26 -4.16 6.57
N ASN A 58 -14.16 -3.16 6.57
CA ASN A 58 -14.55 -2.45 7.78
C ASN A 58 -15.22 -3.37 8.83
N SER A 59 -15.97 -4.37 8.40
CA SER A 59 -16.60 -5.34 9.31
C SER A 59 -15.59 -6.35 9.88
N LEU A 60 -14.59 -6.75 9.10
CA LEU A 60 -13.56 -7.70 9.52
C LEU A 60 -12.46 -7.08 10.38
N PHE A 61 -12.09 -5.83 10.11
CA PHE A 61 -11.02 -5.11 10.80
C PHE A 61 -11.55 -4.01 11.71
N VAL A 62 -12.63 -4.30 12.43
CA VAL A 62 -13.29 -3.34 13.34
C VAL A 62 -12.32 -2.80 14.41
N ASP A 63 -11.36 -3.60 14.84
CA ASP A 63 -10.33 -3.28 15.82
C ASP A 63 -9.06 -2.65 15.23
N ASN A 64 -8.99 -2.48 13.91
CA ASN A 64 -7.79 -1.97 13.22
C ASN A 64 -8.12 -0.87 12.19
N GLN A 65 -9.01 0.04 12.57
CA GLN A 65 -9.43 1.16 11.73
C GLN A 65 -8.27 2.05 11.25
N PRO A 66 -7.20 2.29 12.04
CA PRO A 66 -6.06 3.07 11.55
C PRO A 66 -5.38 2.43 10.34
N LEU A 67 -5.28 1.09 10.27
CA LEU A 67 -4.74 0.39 9.12
C LEU A 67 -5.63 0.57 7.88
N LEU A 68 -6.96 0.46 8.04
CA LEU A 68 -7.89 0.66 6.92
C LEU A 68 -7.86 2.10 6.40
N ALA A 69 -7.79 3.09 7.30
CA ALA A 69 -7.67 4.49 6.92
C ALA A 69 -6.39 4.73 6.09
N TYR A 70 -5.26 4.16 6.53
CA TYR A 70 -4.00 4.22 5.79
C TYR A 70 -4.10 3.56 4.42
N LEU A 71 -4.64 2.34 4.34
CA LEU A 71 -4.79 1.60 3.07
C LEU A 71 -5.69 2.35 2.09
N ARG A 72 -6.78 2.95 2.58
CA ARG A 72 -7.68 3.74 1.74
C ARG A 72 -6.98 4.98 1.19
N HIS A 73 -6.31 5.73 2.04
CA HIS A 73 -5.54 6.90 1.64
C HIS A 73 -4.46 6.56 0.62
N CYS A 74 -3.70 5.48 0.82
CA CYS A 74 -2.73 4.99 -0.16
C CYS A 74 -3.40 4.62 -1.49
N GLY A 75 -4.55 3.95 -1.44
CA GLY A 75 -5.30 3.58 -2.64
C GLY A 75 -5.74 4.78 -3.46
N ASP A 76 -6.24 5.82 -2.80
CA ASP A 76 -6.68 7.07 -3.43
C ASP A 76 -5.51 7.83 -4.09
N LEU A 77 -4.29 7.69 -3.57
CA LEU A 77 -3.09 8.36 -4.07
C LEU A 77 -2.29 7.54 -5.11
N VAL A 78 -2.60 6.26 -5.33
CA VAL A 78 -1.84 5.41 -6.28
C VAL A 78 -1.73 6.06 -7.66
N GLY A 79 -2.83 6.52 -8.23
CA GLY A 79 -2.84 7.15 -9.55
C GLY A 79 -1.99 8.43 -9.60
N PRO A 80 -2.26 9.43 -8.76
CA PRO A 80 -1.48 10.67 -8.69
C PRO A 80 0.02 10.45 -8.46
N VAL A 81 0.39 9.53 -7.56
CA VAL A 81 1.79 9.20 -7.28
C VAL A 81 2.45 8.54 -8.50
N LEU A 82 1.80 7.56 -9.12
CA LEU A 82 2.34 6.90 -10.32
C LEU A 82 2.49 7.87 -11.49
N ALA A 83 1.60 8.85 -11.63
CA ALA A 83 1.71 9.90 -12.63
C ALA A 83 2.79 10.96 -12.31
N GLY A 84 3.36 10.94 -11.10
CA GLY A 84 4.31 11.95 -10.63
C GLY A 84 3.65 13.29 -10.31
N ALA A 85 2.32 13.33 -10.17
CA ALA A 85 1.56 14.51 -9.77
C ALA A 85 1.59 14.75 -8.26
N GLU A 86 1.80 13.66 -7.49
CA GLU A 86 1.91 13.70 -6.03
C GLU A 86 3.20 13.04 -5.55
N SER A 87 3.70 13.51 -4.41
CA SER A 87 4.85 12.89 -3.75
C SER A 87 4.46 11.56 -3.09
N PRO A 88 5.27 10.48 -3.20
CA PRO A 88 5.06 9.27 -2.41
C PRO A 88 5.01 9.51 -0.90
N LEU A 89 5.61 10.59 -0.39
CA LEU A 89 5.57 10.95 1.03
C LEU A 89 4.17 11.33 1.50
N GLU A 90 3.30 11.84 0.61
CA GLU A 90 1.91 12.15 0.94
C GLU A 90 1.11 10.91 1.35
N THR A 91 1.56 9.70 1.00
CA THR A 91 0.91 8.45 1.46
C THR A 91 1.06 8.23 2.97
N LEU A 92 2.08 8.82 3.61
CA LEU A 92 2.34 8.66 5.03
C LEU A 92 2.25 9.98 5.80
N PHE A 93 2.57 11.09 5.15
CA PHE A 93 2.63 12.44 5.74
C PHE A 93 1.80 13.44 4.92
N PRO A 94 0.46 13.27 4.82
CA PRO A 94 -0.38 14.13 4.02
C PRO A 94 -0.31 15.59 4.50
N GLY A 95 0.09 16.49 3.58
CA GLY A 95 0.29 17.90 3.90
C GLY A 95 1.34 18.15 5.00
N GLY A 96 2.24 17.20 5.23
CA GLY A 96 3.24 17.26 6.29
C GLY A 96 2.74 16.86 7.68
N SER A 97 1.48 16.42 7.84
CA SER A 97 0.94 15.90 9.10
C SER A 97 1.48 14.49 9.40
N PHE A 98 1.71 14.22 10.69
CA PHE A 98 2.11 12.91 11.21
C PHE A 98 0.92 12.05 11.65
N ASP A 99 -0.30 12.56 11.65
CA ASP A 99 -1.48 11.88 12.22
C ASP A 99 -1.74 10.50 11.62
N LEU A 100 -1.52 10.35 10.31
CA LEU A 100 -1.72 9.07 9.61
C LEU A 100 -0.62 8.07 9.97
N ALA A 101 0.63 8.53 10.05
CA ALA A 101 1.76 7.72 10.46
C ALA A 101 1.61 7.26 11.92
N GLU A 102 1.27 8.15 12.85
CA GLU A 102 0.98 7.81 14.24
C GLU A 102 -0.19 6.82 14.33
N GLY A 103 -1.27 7.05 13.54
CA GLY A 103 -2.38 6.11 13.45
C GLY A 103 -1.92 4.70 13.10
N LEU A 104 -1.08 4.58 12.08
CA LEU A 104 -0.55 3.32 11.61
C LEU A 104 0.42 2.67 12.62
N TYR A 105 1.43 3.42 13.09
CA TYR A 105 2.54 2.86 13.87
C TYR A 105 2.28 2.76 15.37
N GLU A 106 1.35 3.55 15.93
CA GLU A 106 1.06 3.55 17.36
C GLU A 106 -0.31 2.99 17.69
N ARG A 107 -1.33 3.27 16.86
CA ARG A 107 -2.72 2.93 17.16
C ARG A 107 -3.25 1.69 16.45
N SER A 108 -2.59 1.22 15.37
CA SER A 108 -3.02 -0.01 14.71
C SER A 108 -2.73 -1.23 15.60
N THR A 109 -3.66 -2.16 15.65
CA THR A 109 -3.56 -3.37 16.50
C THR A 109 -2.29 -4.17 16.19
N THR A 110 -1.96 -4.32 14.90
CA THR A 110 -0.78 -5.05 14.47
C THR A 110 0.52 -4.41 14.95
N MET A 111 0.64 -3.08 14.82
CA MET A 111 1.88 -2.39 15.20
C MET A 111 2.00 -2.27 16.72
N ARG A 112 0.90 -2.10 17.44
CA ARG A 112 0.90 -2.16 18.91
C ARG A 112 1.44 -3.49 19.41
N TYR A 113 0.96 -4.61 18.83
CA TYR A 113 1.46 -5.94 19.18
C TYR A 113 2.97 -6.07 18.93
N ILE A 114 3.46 -5.61 17.77
CA ILE A 114 4.90 -5.64 17.42
C ILE A 114 5.70 -4.76 18.40
N ASN A 115 5.21 -3.57 18.72
CA ASN A 115 5.88 -2.64 19.64
C ASN A 115 5.93 -3.21 21.07
N GLU A 116 4.85 -3.83 21.56
CA GLU A 116 4.80 -4.51 22.85
C GLU A 116 5.77 -5.69 22.92
N LEU A 117 5.86 -6.48 21.84
CA LEU A 117 6.80 -7.60 21.74
C LEU A 117 8.24 -7.10 21.78
N ALA A 118 8.58 -6.04 21.03
CA ALA A 118 9.90 -5.42 21.03
C ALA A 118 10.25 -4.86 22.42
N ALA A 119 9.33 -4.13 23.05
CA ALA A 119 9.52 -3.57 24.41
C ALA A 119 9.77 -4.69 25.42
N SER A 120 9.03 -5.79 25.35
CA SER A 120 9.22 -6.95 26.24
C SER A 120 10.58 -7.61 26.01
N ALA A 121 11.04 -7.73 24.77
CA ALA A 121 12.36 -8.25 24.45
C ALA A 121 13.49 -7.37 25.02
N PHE A 122 13.38 -6.04 24.86
CA PHE A 122 14.35 -5.11 25.42
C PHE A 122 14.37 -5.13 26.97
N ALA A 123 13.20 -5.21 27.60
CA ALA A 123 13.09 -5.34 29.05
C ALA A 123 13.77 -6.62 29.56
N ALA A 124 13.56 -7.76 28.87
CA ALA A 124 14.18 -9.04 29.19
C ALA A 124 15.71 -9.02 29.04
N LEU A 125 16.24 -8.19 28.12
CA LEU A 125 17.69 -7.97 27.94
C LEU A 125 18.30 -7.00 28.96
N GLY A 126 17.51 -6.43 29.88
CA GLY A 126 17.96 -5.44 30.86
C GLY A 126 18.32 -4.08 30.27
N LEU A 127 17.91 -3.81 29.04
CA LEU A 127 18.10 -2.53 28.38
C LEU A 127 16.99 -1.57 28.82
N ASN A 128 17.24 -0.78 29.86
CA ASN A 128 16.36 0.33 30.25
C ASN A 128 16.46 1.44 29.19
N LEU A 129 15.67 1.34 28.14
CA LEU A 129 15.42 2.46 27.24
C LEU A 129 14.43 3.41 27.94
N ALA A 130 14.97 4.36 28.70
CA ALA A 130 14.18 5.50 29.14
C ALA A 130 13.85 6.32 27.89
N PHE A 131 12.67 6.12 27.32
CA PHE A 131 12.09 7.09 26.41
C PHE A 131 11.78 8.33 27.24
N ALA A 132 12.59 9.38 27.05
CA ALA A 132 12.29 10.67 27.62
C ALA A 132 10.95 11.14 27.06
N GLU A 133 9.96 11.27 27.92
CA GLU A 133 8.74 12.03 27.64
C GLU A 133 9.18 13.45 27.25
N ARG A 134 8.87 13.84 26.02
CA ARG A 134 8.95 15.23 25.57
C ARG A 134 7.56 15.72 25.24
#